data_15ee0d07b39f66cde53919e4f59e2af0
#
_entry.id   15ee0d07b39f66cde53919e4f59e2af0
#
_cell.length_a   1.000
_cell.length_b   1.000
_cell.length_c   1.000
_cell.angle_alpha   90.00
_cell.angle_beta   90.00
_cell.angle_gamma   90.00
#
_symmetry.space_group_name_H-M   'P 1'
#
loop_
_entity.id
_entity.type
_entity.pdbx_description
1 polymer ?
#
loop_
_entity_poly.entity_id
_entity_poly.type
_entity_poly.pdbx_seq_one_letter_code
_entity_poly.pdbx_strand_id
1 'polypeptide(L)'
;MKKSWQDYGREWLDTLVVAISVAMAFRAYFYEPFNIPTGSMQETLWGNHTVVGTEKGAWDAFPLSLLKWAWTGERVVEYKAEANGVVRLRPRNDGYCDVRVGMEGATFKLPTDACRDLQGRMFEKGDTIWKGTVAKGDFIFVNRWWWNFFRPKAGDVMIFSTTGIDRLPQGTHYIKRMKATPGETYVLEHPVPGGPASVTMGDDEYFACGDNFNNSNDSRYWGPVPGSKLRGVGSVVFWPFSGWRRIR
;
A
#
# COMPACT_ATOMS: atom_id res chain seq x y z
N MET A 1 34.75 -3.44 41.72
CA MET A 1 33.36 -3.28 42.23
C MET A 1 32.43 -4.05 41.27
N LYS A 2 31.58 -4.95 41.78
CA LYS A 2 30.56 -5.63 40.95
C LYS A 2 29.43 -4.63 40.73
N LYS A 3 29.09 -4.39 39.46
CA LYS A 3 27.92 -3.55 39.08
C LYS A 3 26.64 -4.16 39.71
N SER A 4 25.80 -3.28 40.24
CA SER A 4 24.49 -3.68 40.75
C SER A 4 23.52 -3.97 39.62
N TRP A 5 22.44 -4.73 39.87
CA TRP A 5 21.37 -4.93 38.89
C TRP A 5 20.72 -3.62 38.43
N GLN A 6 20.69 -2.61 39.26
CA GLN A 6 20.19 -1.29 38.95
C GLN A 6 21.11 -0.54 37.96
N ASP A 7 22.43 -0.73 38.07
CA ASP A 7 23.40 -0.15 37.13
C ASP A 7 23.24 -0.78 35.74
N TYR A 8 23.04 -2.09 35.63
CA TYR A 8 22.77 -2.77 34.39
C TYR A 8 21.42 -2.32 33.76
N GLY A 9 20.36 -2.19 34.57
CA GLY A 9 19.06 -1.72 34.10
C GLY A 9 19.13 -0.30 33.55
N ARG A 10 19.91 0.57 34.19
CA ARG A 10 20.12 1.95 33.72
C ARG A 10 20.90 1.99 32.41
N GLU A 11 21.99 1.25 32.30
CA GLU A 11 22.78 1.14 31.05
C GLU A 11 21.95 0.64 29.86
N TRP A 12 21.09 -0.39 30.07
CA TRP A 12 20.18 -0.87 29.06
C TRP A 12 19.14 0.18 28.67
N LEU A 13 18.60 0.92 29.63
CA LEU A 13 17.63 1.98 29.37
C LEU A 13 18.27 3.12 28.56
N ASP A 14 19.46 3.57 28.95
CA ASP A 14 20.18 4.62 28.24
C ASP A 14 20.51 4.20 26.81
N THR A 15 20.98 2.97 26.61
CA THR A 15 21.24 2.41 25.29
C THR A 15 19.97 2.37 24.43
N LEU A 16 18.85 1.96 25.01
CA LEU A 16 17.56 1.86 24.32
C LEU A 16 17.03 3.26 23.94
N VAL A 17 17.16 4.24 24.80
CA VAL A 17 16.76 5.64 24.53
C VAL A 17 17.59 6.22 23.38
N VAL A 18 18.91 6.02 23.38
CA VAL A 18 19.78 6.48 22.31
C VAL A 18 19.43 5.77 21.00
N ALA A 19 19.28 4.45 21.01
CA ALA A 19 18.95 3.67 19.82
C ALA A 19 17.61 4.10 19.20
N ILE A 20 16.59 4.28 20.03
CA ILE A 20 15.26 4.76 19.57
C ILE A 20 15.38 6.17 18.99
N SER A 21 16.11 7.08 19.67
CA SER A 21 16.26 8.46 19.21
C SER A 21 16.96 8.52 17.85
N VAL A 22 18.04 7.74 17.67
CA VAL A 22 18.75 7.63 16.39
C VAL A 22 17.84 7.02 15.31
N ALA A 23 17.11 5.96 15.62
CA ALA A 23 16.19 5.33 14.67
C ALA A 23 15.05 6.28 14.25
N MET A 24 14.50 7.05 15.19
CA MET A 24 13.48 8.06 14.91
C MET A 24 14.02 9.21 14.04
N ALA A 25 15.23 9.69 14.35
CA ALA A 25 15.89 10.71 13.54
C ALA A 25 16.15 10.19 12.11
N PHE A 26 16.68 8.97 11.99
CA PHE A 26 16.92 8.34 10.69
C PHE A 26 15.62 8.22 9.89
N ARG A 27 14.53 7.72 10.51
CA ARG A 27 13.21 7.65 9.91
C ARG A 27 12.68 9.02 9.47
N ALA A 28 12.86 10.05 10.31
CA ALA A 28 12.33 11.38 10.03
C ALA A 28 13.00 12.07 8.84
N TYR A 29 14.31 11.84 8.66
CA TYR A 29 15.11 12.57 7.67
C TYR A 29 15.48 11.78 6.42
N PHE A 30 15.68 10.46 6.53
CA PHE A 30 16.25 9.66 5.44
C PHE A 30 15.28 8.71 4.79
N TYR A 31 14.71 7.79 5.56
CA TYR A 31 13.87 6.72 5.02
C TYR A 31 12.59 6.54 5.83
N GLU A 32 11.47 6.62 5.15
CA GLU A 32 10.16 6.39 5.75
C GLU A 32 9.55 5.10 5.20
N PRO A 33 9.09 4.16 6.06
CA PRO A 33 8.39 2.97 5.61
C PRO A 33 6.95 3.30 5.22
N PHE A 34 6.53 2.82 4.04
CA PHE A 34 5.15 2.91 3.56
C PHE A 34 4.61 1.52 3.20
N ASN A 35 3.34 1.31 3.45
CA ASN A 35 2.60 0.15 3.00
C ASN A 35 1.83 0.51 1.73
N ILE A 36 1.83 -0.39 0.76
CA ILE A 36 1.08 -0.26 -0.49
C ILE A 36 -0.27 -0.96 -0.32
N PRO A 37 -1.37 -0.21 -0.17
CA PRO A 37 -2.66 -0.83 0.12
C PRO A 37 -3.41 -1.29 -1.14
N THR A 38 -3.23 -0.60 -2.28
CA THR A 38 -4.04 -0.79 -3.48
C THR A 38 -3.21 -1.24 -4.68
N GLY A 39 -3.86 -1.86 -5.66
CA GLY A 39 -3.21 -2.39 -6.86
C GLY A 39 -2.93 -1.37 -7.96
N SER A 40 -2.97 -0.06 -7.68
CA SER A 40 -2.80 0.98 -8.72
C SER A 40 -1.38 1.04 -9.32
N MET A 41 -0.40 0.44 -8.64
CA MET A 41 1.00 0.37 -9.09
C MET A 41 1.42 -1.04 -9.52
N GLN A 42 0.47 -1.96 -9.69
CA GLN A 42 0.75 -3.27 -10.28
C GLN A 42 1.18 -3.08 -11.75
N GLU A 43 2.21 -3.75 -12.21
CA GLU A 43 2.93 -4.89 -11.61
C GLU A 43 4.18 -4.48 -10.79
N THR A 44 4.53 -3.20 -10.75
CA THR A 44 5.73 -2.73 -10.03
C THR A 44 5.61 -2.92 -8.52
N LEU A 45 4.46 -2.55 -7.94
CA LEU A 45 4.17 -2.69 -6.52
C LEU A 45 2.80 -3.34 -6.32
N TRP A 46 2.75 -4.33 -5.45
CA TRP A 46 1.53 -5.06 -5.15
C TRP A 46 0.80 -4.46 -3.96
N GLY A 47 -0.50 -4.23 -4.12
CA GLY A 47 -1.40 -3.93 -3.00
C GLY A 47 -1.86 -5.20 -2.28
N ASN A 48 -2.77 -5.04 -1.32
CA ASN A 48 -3.45 -6.18 -0.73
C ASN A 48 -4.26 -6.91 -1.82
N HIS A 49 -4.05 -8.21 -1.99
CA HIS A 49 -4.64 -9.00 -3.08
C HIS A 49 -4.86 -10.45 -2.70
N THR A 50 -5.58 -11.17 -3.56
CA THR A 50 -5.74 -12.61 -3.45
C THR A 50 -4.69 -13.34 -4.28
N VAL A 51 -4.25 -14.50 -3.80
CA VAL A 51 -3.31 -15.38 -4.48
C VAL A 51 -4.04 -16.64 -4.93
N VAL A 52 -3.80 -17.07 -6.17
CA VAL A 52 -4.34 -18.31 -6.70
C VAL A 52 -3.67 -19.49 -5.98
N GLY A 53 -4.47 -20.36 -5.37
CA GLY A 53 -4.00 -21.51 -4.60
C GLY A 53 -4.62 -21.48 -3.20
N THR A 54 -5.43 -22.47 -2.89
CA THR A 54 -6.30 -22.41 -1.69
C THR A 54 -6.12 -23.59 -0.74
N GLU A 55 -5.26 -24.53 -1.06
CA GLU A 55 -5.07 -25.70 -0.19
C GLU A 55 -4.15 -25.35 0.97
N LYS A 56 -4.64 -25.65 2.18
CA LYS A 56 -3.83 -25.55 3.40
C LYS A 56 -2.73 -26.61 3.37
N GLY A 57 -1.48 -26.15 3.33
CA GLY A 57 -0.33 -27.02 3.47
C GLY A 57 0.17 -27.08 4.92
N ALA A 58 1.21 -27.87 5.17
CA ALA A 58 1.84 -27.97 6.49
C ALA A 58 2.37 -26.61 7.00
N TRP A 59 2.74 -25.71 6.09
CA TRP A 59 3.23 -24.36 6.40
C TRP A 59 2.13 -23.38 6.84
N ASP A 60 0.85 -23.76 6.73
CA ASP A 60 -0.29 -22.93 7.17
C ASP A 60 -0.73 -23.26 8.60
N ALA A 61 -0.09 -24.25 9.26
CA ALA A 61 -0.30 -24.57 10.66
C ALA A 61 0.64 -23.76 11.57
N PHE A 62 0.15 -23.41 12.78
CA PHE A 62 0.99 -22.77 13.81
C PHE A 62 2.06 -23.76 14.31
N PRO A 63 3.33 -23.33 14.53
CA PRO A 63 3.87 -21.97 14.38
C PRO A 63 4.42 -21.64 12.98
N LEU A 64 4.46 -22.58 12.04
CA LEU A 64 5.06 -22.41 10.71
C LEU A 64 4.35 -21.33 9.88
N SER A 65 3.06 -21.13 10.10
CA SER A 65 2.27 -20.08 9.45
C SER A 65 2.81 -18.68 9.72
N LEU A 66 3.44 -18.43 10.86
CA LEU A 66 4.09 -17.15 11.16
C LEU A 66 5.34 -16.93 10.29
N LEU A 67 6.14 -17.97 10.08
CA LEU A 67 7.32 -17.92 9.23
C LEU A 67 6.92 -17.75 7.77
N LYS A 68 5.90 -18.49 7.30
CA LYS A 68 5.32 -18.31 5.96
C LYS A 68 4.87 -16.88 5.77
N TRP A 69 4.06 -16.35 6.68
CA TRP A 69 3.58 -14.98 6.61
C TRP A 69 4.70 -13.95 6.60
N ALA A 70 5.72 -14.10 7.44
CA ALA A 70 6.87 -13.20 7.47
C ALA A 70 7.63 -13.22 6.13
N TRP A 71 7.74 -14.39 5.52
CA TRP A 71 8.47 -14.56 4.26
C TRP A 71 7.68 -14.10 3.04
N THR A 72 6.42 -14.54 2.89
CA THR A 72 5.62 -14.33 1.69
C THR A 72 4.55 -13.23 1.83
N GLY A 73 4.22 -12.80 3.04
CA GLY A 73 3.06 -11.94 3.30
C GLY A 73 1.71 -12.65 3.18
N GLU A 74 1.69 -13.94 2.88
CA GLU A 74 0.50 -14.73 2.56
C GLU A 74 -0.10 -15.41 3.78
N ARG A 75 -1.42 -15.54 3.74
CA ARG A 75 -2.19 -16.23 4.78
C ARG A 75 -3.43 -16.88 4.16
N VAL A 76 -3.66 -18.16 4.48
CA VAL A 76 -4.91 -18.84 4.13
C VAL A 76 -5.99 -18.45 5.12
N VAL A 77 -7.12 -17.97 4.64
CA VAL A 77 -8.26 -17.56 5.44
C VAL A 77 -9.54 -18.22 4.92
N GLU A 78 -10.47 -18.47 5.84
CA GLU A 78 -11.79 -18.98 5.55
C GLU A 78 -12.79 -18.20 6.40
N TYR A 79 -13.77 -17.60 5.74
CA TYR A 79 -14.84 -16.84 6.39
C TYR A 79 -16.17 -17.55 6.20
N LYS A 80 -16.88 -17.78 7.29
CA LYS A 80 -18.21 -18.39 7.30
C LYS A 80 -19.27 -17.38 7.70
N ALA A 81 -20.46 -17.56 7.17
CA ALA A 81 -21.61 -16.75 7.53
C ALA A 81 -22.03 -17.04 8.99
N GLU A 82 -22.09 -16.01 9.81
CA GLU A 82 -22.56 -16.10 11.20
C GLU A 82 -24.06 -15.91 11.31
N ALA A 83 -24.69 -15.31 10.29
CA ALA A 83 -26.11 -15.06 10.18
C ALA A 83 -26.61 -15.32 8.76
N ASN A 84 -27.93 -15.55 8.63
CA ASN A 84 -28.57 -15.62 7.32
C ASN A 84 -28.74 -14.22 6.74
N GLY A 85 -28.58 -14.10 5.43
CA GLY A 85 -28.85 -12.84 4.75
C GLY A 85 -28.03 -12.55 3.51
N VAL A 86 -28.21 -11.36 2.99
CA VAL A 86 -27.53 -10.87 1.79
C VAL A 86 -26.21 -10.22 2.19
N VAL A 87 -25.18 -10.47 1.39
CA VAL A 87 -23.87 -9.82 1.54
C VAL A 87 -23.96 -8.34 1.23
N ARG A 88 -23.46 -7.53 2.14
CA ARG A 88 -23.24 -6.10 1.98
C ARG A 88 -21.75 -5.81 1.99
N LEU A 89 -21.31 -5.05 1.00
CA LEU A 89 -19.93 -4.64 0.86
C LEU A 89 -19.78 -3.14 1.13
N ARG A 90 -18.74 -2.78 1.88
CA ARG A 90 -18.32 -1.39 2.06
C ARG A 90 -16.87 -1.25 1.63
N PRO A 91 -16.60 -0.66 0.46
CA PRO A 91 -15.23 -0.42 0.00
C PRO A 91 -14.47 0.50 0.97
N ARG A 92 -13.17 0.24 1.12
CA ARG A 92 -12.25 1.00 1.96
C ARG A 92 -11.10 1.54 1.10
N ASN A 93 -10.45 2.59 1.59
CA ASN A 93 -9.31 3.20 0.91
C ASN A 93 -7.97 2.45 1.14
N ASP A 94 -7.99 1.38 1.94
CA ASP A 94 -6.83 0.57 2.29
C ASP A 94 -6.70 -0.73 1.46
N GLY A 95 -7.39 -0.81 0.31
CA GLY A 95 -7.37 -1.98 -0.58
C GLY A 95 -8.19 -3.17 -0.08
N TYR A 96 -8.95 -2.97 1.00
CA TYR A 96 -9.90 -3.94 1.54
C TYR A 96 -11.34 -3.52 1.32
N CYS A 97 -12.21 -4.48 1.49
CA CYS A 97 -13.65 -4.30 1.55
C CYS A 97 -14.15 -4.88 2.89
N ASP A 98 -14.95 -4.14 3.62
CA ASP A 98 -15.67 -4.70 4.75
C ASP A 98 -16.84 -5.52 4.20
N VAL A 99 -16.91 -6.79 4.58
CA VAL A 99 -17.93 -7.76 4.14
C VAL A 99 -18.77 -8.13 5.33
N ARG A 100 -20.10 -8.05 5.19
CA ARG A 100 -21.08 -8.41 6.20
C ARG A 100 -22.23 -9.18 5.60
N VAL A 101 -22.68 -10.25 6.26
CA VAL A 101 -23.86 -11.03 5.87
C VAL A 101 -25.02 -10.67 6.82
N GLY A 102 -26.13 -10.25 6.26
CA GLY A 102 -27.30 -9.83 7.03
C GLY A 102 -27.05 -8.57 7.88
N MET A 103 -27.92 -8.33 8.86
CA MET A 103 -27.81 -7.19 9.77
C MET A 103 -27.03 -7.50 11.05
N GLU A 104 -27.05 -8.75 11.48
CA GLU A 104 -26.46 -9.20 12.77
C GLU A 104 -25.11 -9.90 12.60
N GLY A 105 -24.70 -10.25 11.36
CA GLY A 105 -23.44 -10.93 11.11
C GLY A 105 -22.22 -10.07 11.43
N ALA A 106 -21.12 -10.70 11.86
CA ALA A 106 -19.84 -10.02 12.04
C ALA A 106 -19.31 -9.45 10.73
N THR A 107 -18.56 -8.35 10.85
CA THR A 107 -17.88 -7.72 9.71
C THR A 107 -16.45 -8.23 9.63
N PHE A 108 -16.04 -8.74 8.48
CA PHE A 108 -14.68 -9.15 8.20
C PHE A 108 -14.11 -8.42 6.98
N LYS A 109 -12.79 -8.48 6.81
CA LYS A 109 -12.10 -7.75 5.74
C LYS A 109 -11.57 -8.71 4.70
N LEU A 110 -11.87 -8.43 3.43
CA LEU A 110 -11.29 -9.11 2.29
C LEU A 110 -10.61 -8.10 1.37
N PRO A 111 -9.54 -8.50 0.65
CA PRO A 111 -9.01 -7.69 -0.46
C PRO A 111 -10.10 -7.37 -1.47
N THR A 112 -10.02 -6.19 -2.09
CA THR A 112 -11.07 -5.69 -2.99
C THR A 112 -11.31 -6.60 -4.20
N ASP A 113 -10.28 -7.30 -4.67
CA ASP A 113 -10.37 -8.27 -5.77
C ASP A 113 -11.23 -9.50 -5.40
N ALA A 114 -11.18 -9.95 -4.12
CA ALA A 114 -12.00 -11.05 -3.61
C ALA A 114 -13.49 -10.68 -3.46
N CYS A 115 -13.80 -9.39 -3.41
CA CYS A 115 -15.17 -8.94 -3.11
C CYS A 115 -16.07 -8.82 -4.34
N ARG A 116 -15.50 -8.79 -5.54
CA ARG A 116 -16.26 -8.47 -6.79
C ARG A 116 -17.51 -9.33 -6.99
N ASP A 117 -17.40 -10.61 -6.70
CA ASP A 117 -18.47 -11.58 -6.97
C ASP A 117 -19.36 -11.86 -5.75
N LEU A 118 -19.14 -11.17 -4.63
CA LEU A 118 -19.88 -11.39 -3.40
C LEU A 118 -21.09 -10.47 -3.21
N GLN A 119 -21.11 -9.33 -3.86
CA GLN A 119 -22.17 -8.33 -3.68
C GLN A 119 -23.55 -8.89 -4.03
N GLY A 120 -24.48 -8.78 -3.08
CA GLY A 120 -25.86 -9.19 -3.27
C GLY A 120 -26.10 -10.70 -3.20
N ARG A 121 -25.08 -11.54 -3.00
CA ARG A 121 -25.28 -12.99 -2.78
C ARG A 121 -25.91 -13.24 -1.43
N MET A 122 -26.74 -14.26 -1.36
CA MET A 122 -27.39 -14.73 -0.15
C MET A 122 -26.62 -15.92 0.44
N PHE A 123 -26.44 -15.92 1.75
CA PHE A 123 -25.81 -17.02 2.48
C PHE A 123 -26.65 -17.39 3.71
N GLU A 124 -26.61 -18.66 4.06
CA GLU A 124 -27.16 -19.17 5.30
C GLU A 124 -26.06 -19.28 6.38
N LYS A 125 -26.45 -19.27 7.62
CA LYS A 125 -25.52 -19.42 8.76
C LYS A 125 -24.73 -20.72 8.63
N GLY A 126 -23.41 -20.61 8.62
CA GLY A 126 -22.48 -21.74 8.46
C GLY A 126 -21.91 -21.87 7.04
N ASP A 127 -22.53 -21.26 6.03
CA ASP A 127 -22.00 -21.28 4.66
C ASP A 127 -20.62 -20.66 4.58
N THR A 128 -19.78 -21.20 3.71
CA THR A 128 -18.49 -20.55 3.40
C THR A 128 -18.70 -19.39 2.45
N ILE A 129 -18.52 -18.16 2.95
CA ILE A 129 -18.61 -16.94 2.16
C ILE A 129 -17.41 -16.81 1.23
N TRP A 130 -16.22 -17.02 1.78
CA TRP A 130 -14.98 -16.96 1.04
C TRP A 130 -13.88 -17.81 1.69
N LYS A 131 -13.12 -18.51 0.85
CA LYS A 131 -11.96 -19.29 1.26
C LYS A 131 -10.86 -19.12 0.24
N GLY A 132 -9.65 -18.83 0.69
CA GLY A 132 -8.51 -18.67 -0.20
C GLY A 132 -7.27 -18.13 0.50
N THR A 133 -6.26 -17.82 -0.28
CA THR A 133 -5.02 -17.19 0.18
C THR A 133 -5.10 -15.70 -0.07
N VAL A 134 -4.83 -14.90 0.97
CA VAL A 134 -4.70 -13.46 0.89
C VAL A 134 -3.26 -13.07 1.14
N ALA A 135 -2.76 -12.14 0.33
CA ALA A 135 -1.44 -11.56 0.49
C ALA A 135 -1.54 -10.10 0.93
N LYS A 136 -0.65 -9.72 1.82
CA LYS A 136 -0.46 -8.34 2.23
C LYS A 136 0.30 -7.58 1.14
N GLY A 137 -0.04 -6.32 0.94
CA GLY A 137 0.67 -5.47 0.00
C GLY A 137 2.12 -5.19 0.39
N ASP A 138 2.90 -4.76 -0.58
CA ASP A 138 4.31 -4.43 -0.43
C ASP A 138 4.54 -3.36 0.63
N PHE A 139 5.60 -3.52 1.41
CA PHE A 139 6.14 -2.46 2.26
C PHE A 139 7.43 -1.95 1.64
N ILE A 140 7.50 -0.66 1.47
CA ILE A 140 8.60 0.01 0.78
C ILE A 140 9.31 1.00 1.69
N PHE A 141 10.60 1.20 1.45
CA PHE A 141 11.30 2.37 1.96
C PHE A 141 11.24 3.51 0.96
N VAL A 142 10.82 4.68 1.43
CA VAL A 142 10.80 5.93 0.69
C VAL A 142 12.00 6.75 1.11
N ASN A 143 12.85 7.08 0.14
CA ASN A 143 13.98 7.97 0.36
C ASN A 143 13.49 9.42 0.24
N ARG A 144 13.44 10.13 1.37
CA ARG A 144 12.99 11.52 1.45
C ARG A 144 14.11 12.49 1.09
N TRP A 145 15.35 12.07 1.22
CA TRP A 145 16.51 12.92 1.08
C TRP A 145 17.01 13.02 -0.36
N TRP A 146 16.67 12.03 -1.21
CA TRP A 146 17.18 11.91 -2.57
C TRP A 146 16.98 13.18 -3.39
N TRP A 147 15.79 13.76 -3.36
CA TRP A 147 15.45 14.94 -4.14
C TRP A 147 16.01 16.27 -3.60
N ASN A 148 16.67 16.27 -2.46
CA ASN A 148 17.45 17.42 -2.01
C ASN A 148 18.75 17.57 -2.81
N PHE A 149 19.25 16.50 -3.42
CA PHE A 149 20.50 16.44 -4.18
C PHE A 149 20.30 16.18 -5.65
N PHE A 150 19.24 15.49 -6.02
CA PHE A 150 18.94 15.08 -7.38
C PHE A 150 17.57 15.58 -7.79
N ARG A 151 17.45 16.06 -9.02
CA ARG A 151 16.14 16.46 -9.55
C ARG A 151 15.26 15.24 -9.76
N PRO A 152 13.95 15.32 -9.43
CA PRO A 152 12.97 14.32 -9.83
C PRO A 152 12.98 14.13 -11.34
N LYS A 153 12.84 12.91 -11.81
CA LYS A 153 12.86 12.57 -13.23
C LYS A 153 11.71 11.63 -13.60
N ALA A 154 11.32 11.67 -14.86
CA ALA A 154 10.38 10.70 -15.41
C ALA A 154 10.88 9.26 -15.17
N GLY A 155 9.97 8.38 -14.74
CA GLY A 155 10.27 7.02 -14.31
C GLY A 155 10.41 6.84 -12.79
N ASP A 156 10.67 7.90 -12.01
CA ASP A 156 10.72 7.79 -10.55
C ASP A 156 9.34 7.40 -9.99
N VAL A 157 9.34 6.47 -9.04
CA VAL A 157 8.14 6.15 -8.26
C VAL A 157 8.05 7.15 -7.11
N MET A 158 7.16 8.11 -7.24
CA MET A 158 7.02 9.22 -6.31
C MET A 158 5.94 8.99 -5.27
N ILE A 159 6.22 9.45 -4.06
CA ILE A 159 5.26 9.57 -2.98
C ILE A 159 4.95 11.05 -2.79
N PHE A 160 3.67 11.38 -2.70
CA PHE A 160 3.22 12.75 -2.49
C PHE A 160 2.02 12.83 -1.55
N SER A 161 1.87 14.00 -0.91
CA SER A 161 0.71 14.32 -0.07
C SER A 161 -0.46 14.74 -0.93
N THR A 162 -1.63 14.21 -0.65
CA THR A 162 -2.88 14.57 -1.33
C THR A 162 -3.51 15.86 -0.81
N THR A 163 -2.97 16.40 0.29
CA THR A 163 -3.49 17.62 0.92
C THR A 163 -3.44 18.82 -0.04
N GLY A 164 -4.59 19.42 -0.33
CA GLY A 164 -4.71 20.55 -1.24
C GLY A 164 -4.69 20.18 -2.72
N ILE A 165 -4.80 18.89 -3.08
CA ILE A 165 -5.11 18.46 -4.44
C ILE A 165 -6.61 18.17 -4.49
N ASP A 166 -7.30 18.87 -5.39
CA ASP A 166 -8.74 18.70 -5.57
C ASP A 166 -9.10 17.29 -6.02
N ARG A 167 -10.29 16.84 -5.63
CA ARG A 167 -10.83 15.50 -5.95
C ARG A 167 -10.09 14.33 -5.29
N LEU A 168 -9.06 14.57 -4.46
CA LEU A 168 -8.39 13.53 -3.68
C LEU A 168 -8.79 13.57 -2.20
N PRO A 169 -8.82 12.42 -1.51
CA PRO A 169 -8.97 12.37 -0.06
C PRO A 169 -7.86 13.18 0.59
N GLN A 170 -8.20 14.09 1.50
CA GLN A 170 -7.23 14.96 2.15
C GLN A 170 -6.47 14.23 3.26
N GLY A 171 -5.21 14.66 3.49
CA GLY A 171 -4.39 14.15 4.60
C GLY A 171 -3.84 12.74 4.40
N THR A 172 -3.81 12.24 3.17
CA THR A 172 -3.23 10.93 2.83
C THR A 172 -1.99 11.07 1.95
N HIS A 173 -1.35 9.93 1.67
CA HIS A 173 -0.22 9.86 0.74
C HIS A 173 -0.57 8.92 -0.40
N TYR A 174 -0.28 9.37 -1.63
CA TYR A 174 -0.41 8.55 -2.82
C TYR A 174 0.98 8.18 -3.35
N ILE A 175 1.02 7.03 -4.00
CA ILE A 175 2.20 6.55 -4.70
C ILE A 175 1.86 6.35 -6.17
N LYS A 176 2.67 6.94 -7.04
CA LYS A 176 2.50 6.90 -8.49
C LYS A 176 3.85 6.97 -9.18
N ARG A 177 3.89 6.58 -10.45
CA ARG A 177 5.05 6.82 -11.30
C ARG A 177 5.00 8.20 -11.91
N MET A 178 6.10 8.91 -11.83
CA MET A 178 6.29 10.20 -12.49
C MET A 178 6.43 9.97 -14.01
N LYS A 179 5.55 10.56 -14.78
CA LYS A 179 5.54 10.46 -16.24
C LYS A 179 6.09 11.69 -16.94
N ALA A 180 5.97 12.85 -16.31
CA ALA A 180 6.57 14.10 -16.80
C ALA A 180 6.99 15.01 -15.64
N THR A 181 7.99 15.85 -15.90
CA THR A 181 8.57 16.84 -14.99
C THR A 181 8.29 18.26 -15.49
N PRO A 182 8.58 19.32 -14.69
CA PRO A 182 8.30 20.68 -15.06
C PRO A 182 8.79 21.06 -16.47
N GLY A 183 7.92 21.73 -17.23
CA GLY A 183 8.18 22.17 -18.61
C GLY A 183 8.04 21.09 -19.69
N GLU A 184 7.89 19.81 -19.32
CA GLU A 184 7.72 18.73 -20.28
C GLU A 184 6.27 18.60 -20.74
N THR A 185 6.06 18.16 -21.99
CA THR A 185 4.76 17.77 -22.51
C THR A 185 4.66 16.25 -22.53
N TYR A 186 3.70 15.71 -21.81
CA TYR A 186 3.39 14.28 -21.79
C TYR A 186 2.23 13.95 -22.73
N VAL A 187 2.48 13.08 -23.69
CA VAL A 187 1.44 12.48 -24.53
C VAL A 187 0.87 11.28 -23.79
N LEU A 188 -0.42 11.30 -23.51
CA LEU A 188 -1.06 10.26 -22.71
C LEU A 188 -1.17 8.95 -23.49
N GLU A 189 -0.47 7.92 -23.03
CA GLU A 189 -0.55 6.55 -23.58
C GLU A 189 -1.96 5.96 -23.43
N HIS A 190 -2.68 6.34 -22.37
CA HIS A 190 -4.03 5.91 -22.07
C HIS A 190 -4.89 7.12 -21.67
N PRO A 191 -5.35 7.93 -22.64
CA PRO A 191 -6.18 9.08 -22.34
C PRO A 191 -7.54 8.66 -21.79
N VAL A 192 -8.09 9.49 -20.89
CA VAL A 192 -9.46 9.30 -20.40
C VAL A 192 -10.43 9.74 -21.50
N PRO A 193 -11.54 9.03 -21.73
CA PRO A 193 -12.55 9.44 -22.70
C PRO A 193 -13.00 10.90 -22.50
N GLY A 194 -12.87 11.72 -23.53
CA GLY A 194 -13.18 13.16 -23.48
C GLY A 194 -12.11 14.03 -22.81
N GLY A 195 -11.00 13.45 -22.34
CA GLY A 195 -9.85 14.17 -21.81
C GLY A 195 -8.83 14.58 -22.90
N PRO A 196 -7.80 15.35 -22.52
CA PRO A 196 -6.75 15.78 -23.43
C PRO A 196 -5.90 14.60 -23.90
N ALA A 197 -5.36 14.68 -25.13
CA ALA A 197 -4.38 13.70 -25.62
C ALA A 197 -2.98 13.94 -25.08
N SER A 198 -2.67 15.18 -24.69
CA SER A 198 -1.38 15.58 -24.10
C SER A 198 -1.58 16.66 -23.05
N VAL A 199 -0.65 16.75 -22.12
CA VAL A 199 -0.65 17.76 -21.06
C VAL A 199 0.77 18.33 -20.93
N THR A 200 0.90 19.66 -20.89
CA THR A 200 2.18 20.33 -20.64
C THR A 200 2.26 20.74 -19.18
N MET A 201 3.36 20.40 -18.51
CA MET A 201 3.60 20.72 -17.11
C MET A 201 4.02 22.16 -16.93
N GLY A 202 3.49 22.82 -15.91
CA GLY A 202 3.97 24.12 -15.44
C GLY A 202 5.34 24.01 -14.76
N ASP A 203 5.84 25.15 -14.24
CA ASP A 203 7.20 25.27 -13.68
C ASP A 203 7.46 24.41 -12.43
N ASP A 204 6.45 24.02 -11.70
CA ASP A 204 6.54 23.17 -10.48
C ASP A 204 5.48 22.06 -10.49
N GLU A 205 5.23 21.49 -11.65
CA GLU A 205 4.20 20.48 -11.83
C GLU A 205 4.78 19.16 -12.33
N TYR A 206 4.23 18.06 -11.83
CA TYR A 206 4.64 16.70 -12.14
C TYR A 206 3.44 15.84 -12.54
N PHE A 207 3.53 15.11 -13.64
CA PHE A 207 2.46 14.21 -14.07
C PHE A 207 2.66 12.83 -13.48
N ALA A 208 1.66 12.33 -12.77
CA ALA A 208 1.70 11.10 -12.00
C ALA A 208 0.70 10.07 -12.51
N CYS A 209 1.15 8.90 -12.97
CA CYS A 209 0.27 7.79 -13.34
C CYS A 209 0.56 6.55 -12.50
N GLY A 210 -0.49 5.75 -12.25
CA GLY A 210 -0.28 4.40 -11.77
C GLY A 210 0.20 3.49 -12.88
N ASP A 211 1.01 2.48 -12.55
CA ASP A 211 1.47 1.49 -13.53
C ASP A 211 0.31 0.59 -13.99
N ASN A 212 -0.71 0.40 -13.16
CA ASN A 212 -1.96 -0.25 -13.52
C ASN A 212 -2.98 0.76 -14.04
N PHE A 213 -2.90 1.10 -15.31
CA PHE A 213 -3.73 2.14 -15.95
C PHE A 213 -5.24 1.92 -15.81
N ASN A 214 -5.69 0.66 -15.82
CA ASN A 214 -7.10 0.31 -15.72
C ASN A 214 -7.65 0.39 -14.30
N ASN A 215 -6.76 0.43 -13.29
CA ASN A 215 -7.13 0.44 -11.87
C ASN A 215 -6.40 1.54 -11.11
N SER A 216 -6.24 2.71 -11.73
CA SER A 216 -5.54 3.83 -11.12
C SER A 216 -6.32 5.12 -11.23
N ASN A 217 -6.60 5.73 -10.08
CA ASN A 217 -7.01 7.12 -9.98
C ASN A 217 -5.74 7.97 -9.88
N ASP A 218 -5.40 8.70 -10.97
CA ASP A 218 -4.13 9.42 -11.12
C ASP A 218 -4.29 10.75 -11.86
N SER A 219 -3.19 11.38 -12.26
CA SER A 219 -3.20 12.72 -12.87
C SER A 219 -4.06 12.85 -14.11
N ARG A 220 -4.43 11.75 -14.75
CA ARG A 220 -5.39 11.76 -15.86
C ARG A 220 -6.78 12.25 -15.46
N TYR A 221 -7.12 12.14 -14.15
CA TYR A 221 -8.45 12.47 -13.60
C TYR A 221 -8.45 13.75 -12.77
N TRP A 222 -7.36 14.04 -12.04
CA TRP A 222 -7.28 15.14 -11.08
C TRP A 222 -6.19 16.15 -11.40
N GLY A 223 -5.40 15.97 -12.49
CA GLY A 223 -4.40 16.91 -12.95
C GLY A 223 -3.00 16.68 -12.37
N PRO A 224 -2.05 17.60 -12.60
CA PRO A 224 -0.67 17.49 -12.16
C PRO A 224 -0.53 17.62 -10.63
N VAL A 225 0.59 17.11 -10.12
CA VAL A 225 1.00 17.21 -8.70
C VAL A 225 1.96 18.37 -8.54
N PRO A 226 1.67 19.37 -7.68
CA PRO A 226 2.64 20.41 -7.35
C PRO A 226 3.89 19.84 -6.66
N GLY A 227 5.07 20.34 -6.99
CA GLY A 227 6.34 19.88 -6.42
C GLY A 227 6.40 20.01 -4.90
N SER A 228 5.77 21.04 -4.33
CA SER A 228 5.65 21.23 -2.89
C SER A 228 4.94 20.05 -2.16
N LYS A 229 4.21 19.19 -2.89
CA LYS A 229 3.53 18.01 -2.34
C LYS A 229 4.40 16.76 -2.35
N LEU A 230 5.49 16.75 -3.08
CA LEU A 230 6.41 15.63 -3.15
C LEU A 230 7.00 15.33 -1.77
N ARG A 231 7.11 14.02 -1.44
CA ARG A 231 7.62 13.55 -0.14
C ARG A 231 8.90 12.76 -0.26
N GLY A 232 9.08 12.04 -1.36
CA GLY A 232 10.27 11.24 -1.62
C GLY A 232 10.06 10.23 -2.72
N VAL A 233 11.12 9.48 -3.02
CA VAL A 233 11.14 8.44 -4.05
C VAL A 233 11.11 7.06 -3.43
N GLY A 234 10.29 6.17 -3.95
CA GLY A 234 10.26 4.76 -3.59
C GLY A 234 11.59 4.09 -3.97
N SER A 235 12.26 3.46 -3.01
CA SER A 235 13.61 2.93 -3.22
C SER A 235 13.67 1.42 -3.28
N VAL A 236 13.11 0.75 -2.27
CA VAL A 236 13.23 -0.69 -2.07
C VAL A 236 11.93 -1.22 -1.49
N VAL A 237 11.46 -2.35 -2.01
CA VAL A 237 10.49 -3.21 -1.33
C VAL A 237 11.27 -4.01 -0.30
N PHE A 238 10.95 -3.87 0.99
CA PHE A 238 11.66 -4.58 2.05
C PHE A 238 10.85 -5.71 2.69
N TRP A 239 9.55 -5.74 2.47
CA TRP A 239 8.66 -6.81 2.90
C TRP A 239 7.48 -6.94 1.93
N PRO A 240 6.99 -8.16 1.61
CA PRO A 240 7.45 -9.47 2.11
C PRO A 240 8.89 -9.79 1.70
N PHE A 241 9.61 -10.60 2.49
CA PHE A 241 11.02 -10.88 2.22
C PHE A 241 11.24 -11.61 0.89
N SER A 242 10.29 -12.43 0.47
CA SER A 242 10.30 -13.08 -0.86
C SER A 242 10.21 -12.08 -2.02
N GLY A 243 9.67 -10.89 -1.76
CA GLY A 243 9.50 -9.82 -2.74
C GLY A 243 10.57 -8.74 -2.67
N TRP A 244 11.64 -8.92 -1.90
CA TRP A 244 12.68 -7.90 -1.73
C TRP A 244 13.31 -7.52 -3.07
N ARG A 245 13.18 -6.26 -3.45
CA ARG A 245 13.69 -5.72 -4.72
C ARG A 245 13.86 -4.21 -4.69
N ARG A 246 14.73 -3.67 -5.55
CA ARG A 246 14.80 -2.25 -5.83
C ARG A 246 13.59 -1.86 -6.70
N ILE A 247 13.01 -0.70 -6.42
CA ILE A 247 11.95 -0.11 -7.22
C ILE A 247 12.62 0.62 -8.40
N ARG A 248 12.20 0.27 -9.62
CA ARG A 248 12.70 0.86 -10.86
C ARG A 248 11.55 1.39 -11.70
#